data_11695c3a11f4322c7fa8dca4e7e309ed
#
_entry.id   11695c3a11f4322c7fa8dca4e7e309ed
#
_cell.length_a   1.000
_cell.length_b   1.000
_cell.length_c   1.000
_cell.angle_alpha   90.00
_cell.angle_beta   90.00
_cell.angle_gamma   90.00
#
_symmetry.space_group_name_H-M   'P 1'
#
loop_
_entity.id
_entity.type
_entity.pdbx_description
1 polymer ?
#
loop_
_entity_poly.entity_id
_entity_poly.type
_entity_poly.pdbx_seq_one_letter_code
_entity_poly.pdbx_strand_id
1 'polypeptide(L)'
;DVMPDGVLHAVFVRSPYPHATIAGIDVGEATRHPGVVRVFTGQELNAVTQPFVPLAPQPGSYTPIYHAMAAEKVRHIGDPVALVVAESRHVAEDAAELVVVDYDMLDGVGSIDRALAADAPQLWDRADGNMLSDATDTYGPVDEVFAAADRVVSITLDSHRQANQSMETR
;
A
#
# COMPACT_ATOMS: atom_id res chain seq x y z
N ASP A 1 19.90 20.39 7.97
CA ASP A 1 19.07 20.23 6.77
C ASP A 1 19.29 21.40 5.82
N VAL A 2 19.50 21.13 4.55
CA VAL A 2 19.58 22.17 3.53
C VAL A 2 18.17 22.45 3.02
N MET A 3 17.66 23.66 3.28
CA MET A 3 16.34 24.10 2.85
C MET A 3 16.53 25.14 1.74
N PRO A 4 16.30 24.79 0.47
CA PRO A 4 16.37 25.77 -0.62
C PRO A 4 15.29 26.84 -0.48
N ASP A 5 15.55 28.05 -1.00
CA ASP A 5 14.53 29.10 -1.05
C ASP A 5 13.37 28.66 -1.94
N GLY A 6 12.15 28.92 -1.47
CA GLY A 6 10.92 28.58 -2.21
C GLY A 6 10.54 27.09 -2.18
N VAL A 7 11.12 26.29 -1.27
CA VAL A 7 10.70 24.88 -1.09
C VAL A 7 9.25 24.82 -0.66
N LEU A 8 8.50 23.88 -1.22
CA LEU A 8 7.13 23.57 -0.81
C LEU A 8 7.14 22.32 0.06
N HIS A 9 6.13 22.22 0.92
CA HIS A 9 5.92 21.09 1.80
C HIS A 9 4.74 20.26 1.34
N ALA A 10 4.87 18.93 1.44
CA ALA A 10 3.85 18.00 1.01
C ALA A 10 3.45 17.05 2.13
N VAL A 11 2.14 16.85 2.32
CA VAL A 11 1.56 15.93 3.31
C VAL A 11 0.56 15.00 2.62
N PHE A 12 0.69 13.71 2.87
CA PHE A 12 -0.27 12.72 2.39
C PHE A 12 -1.45 12.55 3.36
N VAL A 13 -2.65 12.62 2.83
CA VAL A 13 -3.86 12.14 3.50
C VAL A 13 -3.91 10.62 3.33
N ARG A 14 -4.05 9.89 4.45
CA ARG A 14 -3.95 8.44 4.47
C ARG A 14 -5.23 7.79 4.98
N SER A 15 -5.57 6.64 4.42
CA SER A 15 -6.73 5.86 4.84
C SER A 15 -6.57 5.34 6.28
N PRO A 16 -7.60 5.50 7.13
CA PRO A 16 -7.68 4.82 8.41
C PRO A 16 -8.17 3.37 8.30
N TYR A 17 -8.66 2.95 7.13
CA TYR A 17 -9.27 1.64 6.90
C TYR A 17 -8.31 0.67 6.23
N PRO A 18 -8.36 -0.62 6.60
CA PRO A 18 -7.53 -1.65 5.99
C PRO A 18 -7.99 -2.05 4.59
N HIS A 19 -9.28 -1.89 4.28
CA HIS A 19 -9.88 -2.19 2.99
C HIS A 19 -11.20 -1.43 2.84
N ALA A 20 -11.28 -0.59 1.84
CA ALA A 20 -12.49 0.18 1.52
C ALA A 20 -12.47 0.65 0.07
N THR A 21 -13.64 0.83 -0.54
CA THR A 21 -13.76 1.62 -1.76
C THR A 21 -13.82 3.10 -1.41
N ILE A 22 -13.28 3.93 -2.28
CA ILE A 22 -13.35 5.39 -2.18
C ILE A 22 -14.58 5.84 -2.97
N ALA A 23 -15.65 6.21 -2.27
CA ALA A 23 -16.89 6.69 -2.90
C ALA A 23 -16.74 8.14 -3.38
N GLY A 24 -15.93 8.94 -2.68
CA GLY A 24 -15.64 10.32 -3.05
C GLY A 24 -14.52 10.94 -2.24
N ILE A 25 -13.91 11.99 -2.77
CA ILE A 25 -12.92 12.81 -2.08
C ILE A 25 -13.29 14.28 -2.29
N ASP A 26 -13.64 14.99 -1.20
CA ASP A 26 -13.84 16.45 -1.22
C ASP A 26 -12.57 17.15 -0.75
N VAL A 27 -11.95 17.89 -1.65
CA VAL A 27 -10.74 18.69 -1.40
C VAL A 27 -11.05 20.20 -1.37
N GLY A 28 -12.32 20.59 -1.42
CA GLY A 28 -12.76 21.96 -1.63
C GLY A 28 -12.29 22.92 -0.53
N GLU A 29 -12.42 22.56 0.74
CA GLU A 29 -11.93 23.36 1.87
C GLU A 29 -10.41 23.41 1.92
N ALA A 30 -9.75 22.26 1.78
CA ALA A 30 -8.30 22.17 1.76
C ALA A 30 -7.67 23.05 0.67
N THR A 31 -8.26 23.05 -0.53
CA THR A 31 -7.77 23.85 -1.68
C THR A 31 -7.88 25.35 -1.44
N ARG A 32 -8.87 25.80 -0.65
CA ARG A 32 -9.08 27.23 -0.33
C ARG A 32 -8.29 27.68 0.90
N HIS A 33 -7.65 26.77 1.62
CA HIS A 33 -6.89 27.12 2.82
C HIS A 33 -5.70 28.03 2.46
N PRO A 34 -5.49 29.15 3.17
CA PRO A 34 -4.40 30.09 2.89
C PRO A 34 -3.03 29.40 2.97
N GLY A 35 -2.19 29.61 1.95
CA GLY A 35 -0.86 29.02 1.84
C GLY A 35 -0.84 27.62 1.21
N VAL A 36 -2.00 27.05 0.86
CA VAL A 36 -2.07 25.84 0.04
C VAL A 36 -1.81 26.19 -1.43
N VAL A 37 -0.86 25.48 -2.02
CA VAL A 37 -0.51 25.63 -3.44
C VAL A 37 -1.37 24.71 -4.30
N ARG A 38 -1.53 23.45 -3.89
CA ARG A 38 -2.36 22.49 -4.59
C ARG A 38 -2.71 21.28 -3.71
N VAL A 39 -3.88 20.71 -3.98
CA VAL A 39 -4.26 19.37 -3.48
C VAL A 39 -4.44 18.46 -4.67
N PHE A 40 -3.86 17.26 -4.61
CA PHE A 40 -4.00 16.22 -5.62
C PHE A 40 -4.78 15.04 -5.03
N THR A 41 -5.75 14.55 -5.77
CA THR A 41 -6.39 13.25 -5.51
C THR A 41 -5.59 12.12 -6.14
N GLY A 42 -5.84 10.86 -5.72
CA GLY A 42 -5.23 9.69 -6.35
C GLY A 42 -5.50 9.62 -7.85
N GLN A 43 -6.70 9.99 -8.29
CA GLN A 43 -7.05 10.00 -9.72
C GLN A 43 -6.21 11.00 -10.52
N GLU A 44 -6.03 12.21 -10.01
CA GLU A 44 -5.25 13.26 -10.69
C GLU A 44 -3.77 12.92 -10.75
N LEU A 45 -3.19 12.45 -9.64
CA LEU A 45 -1.77 12.13 -9.60
C LEU A 45 -1.44 10.91 -10.46
N ASN A 46 -2.26 9.87 -10.42
CA ASN A 46 -2.05 8.65 -11.20
C ASN A 46 -2.18 8.89 -12.71
N ALA A 47 -2.90 9.93 -13.14
CA ALA A 47 -2.99 10.31 -14.55
C ALA A 47 -1.67 10.86 -15.13
N VAL A 48 -0.78 11.36 -14.28
CA VAL A 48 0.51 11.97 -14.67
C VAL A 48 1.73 11.21 -14.18
N THR A 49 1.54 10.12 -13.44
CA THR A 49 2.62 9.25 -12.93
C THR A 49 2.49 7.83 -13.49
N GLN A 50 3.59 7.09 -13.49
CA GLN A 50 3.59 5.68 -13.84
C GLN A 50 3.37 4.81 -12.59
N PRO A 51 2.70 3.65 -12.72
CA PRO A 51 2.59 2.71 -11.62
C PRO A 51 3.95 2.09 -11.29
N PHE A 52 4.08 1.62 -10.07
CA PHE A 52 5.24 0.82 -9.67
C PHE A 52 5.20 -0.53 -10.36
N VAL A 53 6.31 -0.91 -10.95
CA VAL A 53 6.50 -2.22 -11.58
C VAL A 53 7.59 -2.97 -10.81
N PRO A 54 7.35 -4.22 -10.38
CA PRO A 54 8.39 -5.03 -9.75
C PRO A 54 9.57 -5.24 -10.72
N LEU A 55 10.79 -5.16 -10.18
CA LEU A 55 12.03 -5.32 -10.96
C LEU A 55 12.16 -6.73 -11.57
N ALA A 56 11.63 -7.74 -10.91
CA ALA A 56 11.71 -9.13 -11.34
C ALA A 56 10.38 -9.85 -11.02
N PRO A 57 9.37 -9.76 -11.89
CA PRO A 57 8.15 -10.52 -11.71
C PRO A 57 8.45 -12.02 -11.87
N GLN A 58 7.96 -12.83 -10.93
CA GLN A 58 8.09 -14.28 -11.01
C GLN A 58 7.16 -14.85 -12.09
N PRO A 59 7.59 -15.85 -12.88
CA PRO A 59 6.74 -16.52 -13.83
C PRO A 59 5.47 -17.08 -13.15
N GLY A 60 4.30 -16.82 -13.73
CA GLY A 60 3.02 -17.29 -13.18
C GLY A 60 2.48 -16.45 -12.01
N SER A 61 3.21 -15.41 -11.58
CA SER A 61 2.72 -14.51 -10.52
C SER A 61 1.78 -13.45 -11.09
N TYR A 62 0.83 -13.03 -10.26
CA TYR A 62 0.05 -11.82 -10.51
C TYR A 62 0.82 -10.59 -10.04
N THR A 63 1.01 -9.64 -10.94
CA THR A 63 1.62 -8.36 -10.62
C THR A 63 0.53 -7.29 -10.50
N PRO A 64 0.21 -6.84 -9.28
CA PRO A 64 -0.77 -5.77 -9.12
C PRO A 64 -0.25 -4.44 -9.67
N ILE A 65 -1.16 -3.66 -10.27
CA ILE A 65 -0.86 -2.29 -10.67
C ILE A 65 -0.90 -1.42 -9.41
N TYR A 66 0.28 -1.01 -8.94
CA TYR A 66 0.44 -0.21 -7.74
C TYR A 66 0.79 1.23 -8.12
N HIS A 67 -0.12 2.14 -7.87
CA HIS A 67 0.11 3.58 -8.06
C HIS A 67 0.62 4.25 -6.76
N ALA A 68 1.11 5.47 -6.88
CA ALA A 68 1.59 6.25 -5.74
C ALA A 68 0.47 6.58 -4.74
N MET A 69 -0.78 6.67 -5.19
CA MET A 69 -1.96 6.89 -4.34
C MET A 69 -3.12 6.01 -4.79
N ALA A 70 -3.95 5.61 -3.83
CA ALA A 70 -5.21 4.92 -4.11
C ALA A 70 -6.22 5.90 -4.73
N ALA A 71 -6.85 5.50 -5.84
CA ALA A 71 -7.88 6.29 -6.53
C ALA A 71 -9.29 5.73 -6.33
N GLU A 72 -9.42 4.41 -6.27
CA GLU A 72 -10.72 3.72 -6.21
C GLU A 72 -10.89 2.86 -4.95
N LYS A 73 -9.80 2.24 -4.49
CA LYS A 73 -9.84 1.27 -3.39
C LYS A 73 -8.55 1.34 -2.58
N VAL A 74 -8.69 1.47 -1.26
CA VAL A 74 -7.59 1.32 -0.31
C VAL A 74 -7.47 -0.13 0.13
N ARG A 75 -6.23 -0.61 0.33
CA ARG A 75 -5.93 -2.02 0.60
C ARG A 75 -5.10 -2.26 1.85
N HIS A 76 -4.74 -1.20 2.55
CA HIS A 76 -4.09 -1.26 3.87
C HIS A 76 -4.30 0.04 4.64
N ILE A 77 -4.17 -0.03 5.96
CA ILE A 77 -4.16 1.17 6.80
C ILE A 77 -2.95 2.02 6.42
N GLY A 78 -3.18 3.32 6.21
CA GLY A 78 -2.13 4.25 5.79
C GLY A 78 -1.95 4.36 4.27
N ASP A 79 -2.79 3.71 3.47
CA ASP A 79 -2.79 3.85 2.01
C ASP A 79 -3.04 5.33 1.64
N PRO A 80 -2.14 6.01 0.90
CA PRO A 80 -2.31 7.40 0.58
C PRO A 80 -3.44 7.60 -0.44
N VAL A 81 -4.29 8.62 -0.21
CA VAL A 81 -5.49 8.89 -1.02
C VAL A 81 -5.50 10.31 -1.59
N ALA A 82 -4.84 11.25 -0.91
CA ALA A 82 -4.65 12.61 -1.40
C ALA A 82 -3.28 13.15 -0.98
N LEU A 83 -2.82 14.19 -1.67
CA LEU A 83 -1.56 14.89 -1.40
C LEU A 83 -1.82 16.39 -1.34
N VAL A 84 -1.53 17.01 -0.21
CA VAL A 84 -1.58 18.45 -0.01
C VAL A 84 -0.19 19.04 -0.17
N VAL A 85 -0.06 20.07 -1.00
CA VAL A 85 1.18 20.83 -1.21
C VAL A 85 0.96 22.27 -0.77
N ALA A 86 1.80 22.77 0.13
CA ALA A 86 1.66 24.10 0.73
C ALA A 86 3.01 24.78 0.96
N GLU A 87 2.97 26.07 1.27
CA GLU A 87 4.14 26.92 1.52
C GLU A 87 4.89 26.55 2.81
N SER A 88 4.23 25.89 3.76
CA SER A 88 4.86 25.37 4.98
C SER A 88 4.28 24.03 5.38
N ARG A 89 5.04 23.30 6.22
CA ARG A 89 4.61 22.00 6.75
C ARG A 89 3.34 22.12 7.57
N HIS A 90 3.23 23.12 8.43
CA HIS A 90 2.04 23.31 9.28
C HIS A 90 0.78 23.60 8.44
N VAL A 91 0.90 24.45 7.43
CA VAL A 91 -0.21 24.72 6.49
C VAL A 91 -0.62 23.44 5.74
N ALA A 92 0.35 22.61 5.32
CA ALA A 92 0.05 21.36 4.65
C ALA A 92 -0.65 20.34 5.58
N GLU A 93 -0.24 20.26 6.85
CA GLU A 93 -0.86 19.41 7.88
C GLU A 93 -2.28 19.89 8.21
N ASP A 94 -2.47 21.18 8.48
CA ASP A 94 -3.79 21.78 8.77
C ASP A 94 -4.76 21.57 7.58
N ALA A 95 -4.30 21.80 6.36
CA ALA A 95 -5.12 21.62 5.18
C ALA A 95 -5.41 20.13 4.87
N ALA A 96 -4.52 19.22 5.24
CA ALA A 96 -4.76 17.79 5.09
C ALA A 96 -5.94 17.29 5.96
N GLU A 97 -6.17 17.91 7.13
CA GLU A 97 -7.31 17.63 8.01
C GLU A 97 -8.66 18.10 7.42
N LEU A 98 -8.63 19.02 6.45
CA LEU A 98 -9.82 19.52 5.75
C LEU A 98 -10.22 18.67 4.54
N VAL A 99 -9.43 17.68 4.17
CA VAL A 99 -9.78 16.72 3.11
C VAL A 99 -10.77 15.71 3.65
N VAL A 100 -11.95 15.65 3.06
CA VAL A 100 -12.99 14.67 3.43
C VAL A 100 -12.98 13.53 2.42
N VAL A 101 -12.88 12.30 2.91
CA VAL A 101 -12.91 11.09 2.07
C VAL A 101 -14.08 10.21 2.50
N ASP A 102 -14.97 9.92 1.56
CA ASP A 102 -16.08 9.00 1.77
C ASP A 102 -15.63 7.59 1.44
N TYR A 103 -15.70 6.70 2.43
CA TYR A 103 -15.30 5.30 2.30
C TYR A 103 -16.49 4.36 2.46
N ASP A 104 -16.62 3.42 1.54
CA ASP A 104 -17.45 2.23 1.75
C ASP A 104 -16.54 1.10 2.27
N MET A 105 -16.68 0.77 3.54
CA MET A 105 -15.85 -0.22 4.23
C MET A 105 -16.06 -1.62 3.65
N LEU A 106 -14.96 -2.34 3.45
CA LEU A 106 -14.92 -3.73 3.04
C LEU A 106 -14.21 -4.56 4.12
N ASP A 107 -14.46 -5.88 4.12
CA ASP A 107 -13.75 -6.78 5.00
C ASP A 107 -12.25 -6.76 4.71
N GLY A 108 -11.45 -6.58 5.75
CA GLY A 108 -10.01 -6.54 5.66
C GLY A 108 -9.36 -7.92 5.86
N VAL A 109 -8.09 -8.01 5.47
CA VAL A 109 -7.26 -9.20 5.67
C VAL A 109 -6.13 -8.88 6.63
N GLY A 110 -6.19 -9.44 7.84
CA GLY A 110 -5.24 -9.13 8.92
C GLY A 110 -4.13 -10.17 9.13
N SER A 111 -4.21 -11.35 8.51
CA SER A 111 -3.21 -12.41 8.65
C SER A 111 -3.03 -13.21 7.36
N ILE A 112 -1.94 -13.96 7.28
CA ILE A 112 -1.66 -14.87 6.15
C ILE A 112 -2.74 -15.95 6.07
N ASP A 113 -3.10 -16.58 7.20
CA ASP A 113 -4.13 -17.63 7.23
C ASP A 113 -5.47 -17.09 6.73
N ARG A 114 -5.85 -15.87 7.13
CA ARG A 114 -7.08 -15.24 6.64
C ARG A 114 -6.99 -14.91 5.14
N ALA A 115 -5.81 -14.52 4.64
CA ALA A 115 -5.60 -14.23 3.23
C ALA A 115 -5.78 -15.48 2.34
N LEU A 116 -5.39 -16.64 2.84
CA LEU A 116 -5.42 -17.92 2.12
C LEU A 116 -6.73 -18.71 2.33
N ALA A 117 -7.62 -18.27 3.21
CA ALA A 117 -8.90 -18.92 3.43
C ALA A 117 -9.78 -18.87 2.17
N ALA A 118 -10.56 -19.92 1.92
CA ALA A 118 -11.41 -20.02 0.72
C ALA A 118 -12.47 -18.92 0.62
N ASP A 119 -12.87 -18.34 1.76
CA ASP A 119 -13.82 -17.23 1.88
C ASP A 119 -13.12 -15.88 2.13
N ALA A 120 -11.82 -15.77 1.86
CA ALA A 120 -11.08 -14.55 2.07
C ALA A 120 -11.59 -13.40 1.19
N PRO A 121 -11.74 -12.18 1.75
CA PRO A 121 -12.03 -11.03 0.92
C PRO A 121 -10.87 -10.77 -0.04
N GLN A 122 -11.18 -10.58 -1.31
CA GLN A 122 -10.18 -10.38 -2.36
C GLN A 122 -9.73 -8.92 -2.41
N LEU A 123 -8.41 -8.70 -2.21
CA LEU A 123 -7.85 -7.36 -2.20
C LEU A 123 -7.61 -6.81 -3.62
N TRP A 124 -7.26 -7.69 -4.57
CA TRP A 124 -6.99 -7.34 -5.97
C TRP A 124 -7.99 -8.04 -6.88
N ASP A 125 -8.93 -7.30 -7.45
CA ASP A 125 -10.08 -7.85 -8.19
C ASP A 125 -9.70 -8.70 -9.42
N ARG A 126 -8.47 -8.52 -9.94
CA ARG A 126 -7.95 -9.27 -11.10
C ARG A 126 -7.02 -10.43 -10.73
N ALA A 127 -6.71 -10.59 -9.44
CA ALA A 127 -5.91 -11.72 -8.97
C ALA A 127 -6.81 -12.95 -8.76
N ASP A 128 -6.21 -14.14 -8.80
CA ASP A 128 -6.90 -15.36 -8.37
C ASP A 128 -6.65 -15.56 -6.86
N GLY A 129 -7.48 -14.90 -6.05
CA GLY A 129 -7.33 -14.84 -4.59
C GLY A 129 -6.30 -13.79 -4.13
N ASN A 130 -5.74 -13.99 -2.93
CA ASN A 130 -4.76 -13.08 -2.33
C ASN A 130 -3.31 -13.58 -2.42
N MET A 131 -3.08 -14.76 -3.00
CA MET A 131 -1.73 -15.26 -3.28
C MET A 131 -1.24 -14.67 -4.60
N LEU A 132 -0.30 -13.75 -4.53
CA LEU A 132 0.22 -13.07 -5.72
C LEU A 132 1.33 -13.84 -6.42
N SER A 133 2.05 -14.68 -5.68
CA SER A 133 3.14 -15.50 -6.21
C SER A 133 3.30 -16.76 -5.38
N ASP A 134 3.51 -17.89 -6.05
CA ASP A 134 3.93 -19.15 -5.48
C ASP A 134 5.11 -19.67 -6.30
N ALA A 135 6.27 -19.82 -5.68
CA ALA A 135 7.48 -20.28 -6.34
C ALA A 135 8.17 -21.34 -5.49
N THR A 136 8.51 -22.45 -6.12
CA THR A 136 9.25 -23.55 -5.49
C THR A 136 10.55 -23.78 -6.23
N ASP A 137 11.66 -23.68 -5.52
CA ASP A 137 12.97 -24.05 -6.00
C ASP A 137 13.40 -25.38 -5.34
N THR A 138 13.75 -26.37 -6.16
CA THR A 138 14.16 -27.69 -5.69
C THR A 138 15.62 -27.95 -6.06
N TYR A 139 16.43 -28.29 -5.06
CA TYR A 139 17.83 -28.64 -5.22
C TYR A 139 18.07 -30.08 -4.79
N GLY A 140 18.46 -30.95 -5.74
CA GLY A 140 18.71 -32.35 -5.52
C GLY A 140 17.45 -33.21 -5.35
N PRO A 141 17.60 -34.50 -4.96
CA PRO A 141 16.51 -35.46 -4.83
C PRO A 141 15.82 -35.34 -3.45
N VAL A 142 15.13 -34.23 -3.21
CA VAL A 142 14.56 -33.86 -1.89
C VAL A 142 13.58 -34.94 -1.39
N ASP A 143 12.65 -35.37 -2.22
CA ASP A 143 11.62 -36.36 -1.85
C ASP A 143 12.25 -37.73 -1.49
N GLU A 144 13.27 -38.15 -2.23
CA GLU A 144 14.00 -39.40 -1.95
C GLU A 144 14.74 -39.33 -0.61
N VAL A 145 15.37 -38.17 -0.30
CA VAL A 145 16.08 -37.98 0.96
C VAL A 145 15.10 -37.97 2.14
N PHE A 146 13.94 -37.30 2.02
CA PHE A 146 12.91 -37.32 3.06
C PHE A 146 12.33 -38.72 3.26
N ALA A 147 12.07 -39.48 2.17
CA ALA A 147 11.54 -40.82 2.25
C ALA A 147 12.53 -41.84 2.89
N ALA A 148 13.83 -41.60 2.74
CA ALA A 148 14.89 -42.46 3.30
C ALA A 148 15.35 -42.03 4.70
N ALA A 149 14.86 -40.94 5.25
CA ALA A 149 15.29 -40.40 6.53
C ALA A 149 14.76 -41.26 7.71
N ASP A 150 15.63 -41.62 8.64
CA ASP A 150 15.24 -42.34 9.86
C ASP A 150 14.31 -41.52 10.77
N ARG A 151 14.41 -40.20 10.69
CA ARG A 151 13.59 -39.26 11.46
C ARG A 151 13.40 -37.95 10.68
N VAL A 152 12.16 -37.48 10.63
CA VAL A 152 11.78 -36.16 10.13
C VAL A 152 11.28 -35.31 11.29
N VAL A 153 11.77 -34.08 11.39
CA VAL A 153 11.32 -33.08 12.38
C VAL A 153 10.78 -31.88 11.62
N SER A 154 9.57 -31.45 11.96
CA SER A 154 8.93 -30.28 11.39
C SER A 154 8.80 -29.18 12.43
N ILE A 155 9.03 -27.96 12.02
CA ILE A 155 8.84 -26.76 12.85
C ILE A 155 8.17 -25.66 12.01
N THR A 156 7.22 -24.96 12.60
CA THR A 156 6.63 -23.75 12.01
C THR A 156 7.22 -22.53 12.71
N LEU A 157 7.73 -21.60 11.94
CA LEU A 157 8.32 -20.36 12.43
C LEU A 157 7.53 -19.16 11.86
N ASP A 158 6.98 -18.34 12.76
CA ASP A 158 6.33 -17.09 12.39
C ASP A 158 7.30 -15.93 12.55
N SER A 159 7.53 -15.19 11.46
CA SER A 159 8.31 -13.97 11.47
C SER A 159 7.40 -12.77 11.25
N HIS A 160 7.40 -11.83 12.19
CA HIS A 160 6.62 -10.60 12.03
C HIS A 160 7.14 -9.76 10.87
N ARG A 161 6.24 -9.04 10.22
CA ARG A 161 6.62 -8.04 9.22
C ARG A 161 7.42 -6.93 9.90
N GLN A 162 8.56 -6.63 9.34
CA GLN A 162 9.43 -5.55 9.77
C GLN A 162 9.73 -4.65 8.58
N ALA A 163 9.62 -3.34 8.79
CA ALA A 163 10.07 -2.34 7.84
C ALA A 163 11.39 -1.76 8.32
N ASN A 164 12.35 -1.61 7.42
CA ASN A 164 13.56 -0.87 7.71
C ASN A 164 13.19 0.61 7.87
N GLN A 165 13.41 1.14 9.06
CA GLN A 165 13.24 2.57 9.35
C GLN A 165 14.62 3.20 9.38
N SER A 166 14.83 4.19 8.50
CA SER A 166 16.03 5.03 8.59
C SER A 166 16.00 5.82 9.89
N MET A 167 17.14 5.96 10.56
CA MET A 167 17.24 6.81 11.74
C MET A 167 17.02 8.30 11.40
N GLU A 168 17.27 8.67 10.14
CA GLU A 168 16.91 9.95 9.56
C GLU A 168 15.71 9.77 8.64
N THR A 169 14.62 10.42 8.98
CA THR A 169 13.44 10.51 8.12
C THR A 169 13.68 11.57 7.05
N ARG A 170 13.78 11.17 5.81
CA ARG A 170 13.86 12.07 4.66
C ARG A 170 12.78 11.73 3.66
#